data_db2dbd003129b07ba7fa274a9adbc5f3
#
_entry.id   db2dbd003129b07ba7fa274a9adbc5f3
#
_cell.length_a   1.000
_cell.length_b   1.000
_cell.length_c   1.000
_cell.angle_alpha   90.00
_cell.angle_beta   90.00
_cell.angle_gamma   90.00
#
_symmetry.space_group_name_H-M   'P 1'
#
loop_
_entity.id
_entity.type
_entity.pdbx_description
1 polymer ?
#
loop_
_entity_poly.entity_id
_entity_poly.type
_entity_poly.pdbx_seq_one_letter_code
_entity_poly.pdbx_strand_id
1 'polypeptide(L)'
;MGLIFSFTPLTSCANSEEPFDTFKPLEDYSNFILNKEQENIFQQAILACQTSSNQAKSVGVFGGSLSSLPESQIAKGLWKKYLYMDIKTYGMGGSGFATTTQRNIQSQVNKAGKHDIYILWASTNDYTAGIPIGEATDYTEYDGYDETKRTTQCGGINYCIKKLREKNPDCIICLFTSLKFFGINANEDYGYKIMPISTHKTGNSFYEYTEKQKECATLQQIPCFEQWIGQEGRITQYNYQPYYKNDGYHMTEYGYFDIGIRQLLFLAQLK
;
A
#
# COMPACT_ATOMS: atom_id res chain seq x y z
N MET A 1 6.18 -12.40 42.81
CA MET A 1 4.89 -11.74 42.54
C MET A 1 4.91 -11.28 41.10
N GLY A 2 4.46 -12.17 40.18
CA GLY A 2 4.56 -11.95 38.74
C GLY A 2 3.33 -11.22 38.24
N LEU A 3 3.52 -10.09 37.59
CA LEU A 3 2.47 -9.36 36.88
C LEU A 3 2.18 -10.08 35.55
N ILE A 4 1.04 -10.73 35.50
CA ILE A 4 0.50 -11.31 34.27
C ILE A 4 -0.18 -10.15 33.53
N PHE A 5 0.45 -9.69 32.43
CA PHE A 5 -0.23 -8.82 31.48
C PHE A 5 -1.15 -9.67 30.62
N SER A 6 -2.44 -9.59 30.87
CA SER A 6 -3.46 -10.13 29.99
C SER A 6 -3.57 -9.24 28.75
N PHE A 7 -3.13 -9.74 27.61
CA PHE A 7 -3.43 -9.16 26.31
C PHE A 7 -4.91 -9.42 26.00
N THR A 8 -5.73 -8.40 26.03
CA THR A 8 -7.04 -8.45 25.38
C THR A 8 -6.81 -8.53 23.88
N PRO A 9 -7.40 -9.50 23.17
CA PRO A 9 -7.35 -9.53 21.72
C PRO A 9 -8.02 -8.26 21.20
N LEU A 10 -7.36 -7.58 20.25
CA LEU A 10 -7.94 -6.48 19.48
C LEU A 10 -9.29 -6.96 18.95
N THR A 11 -10.34 -6.42 19.55
CA THR A 11 -11.72 -6.65 19.12
C THR A 11 -11.82 -6.38 17.63
N SER A 12 -12.31 -7.38 16.92
CA SER A 12 -12.64 -7.36 15.51
C SER A 12 -13.30 -6.04 15.14
N CYS A 13 -12.69 -5.30 14.19
CA CYS A 13 -13.44 -4.27 13.47
C CYS A 13 -14.69 -4.93 12.90
N ALA A 14 -15.84 -4.51 13.39
CA ALA A 14 -17.15 -5.05 13.05
C ALA A 14 -17.31 -5.15 11.51
N ASN A 15 -17.87 -6.27 11.08
CA ASN A 15 -18.37 -6.44 9.73
C ASN A 15 -19.49 -5.41 9.49
N SER A 16 -19.17 -4.30 8.86
CA SER A 16 -20.18 -3.51 8.16
C SER A 16 -19.99 -3.79 6.67
N GLU A 17 -20.89 -4.57 6.11
CA GLU A 17 -21.07 -4.75 4.65
C GLU A 17 -21.80 -3.54 4.04
N GLU A 18 -21.56 -2.34 4.54
CA GLU A 18 -22.03 -1.13 3.89
C GLU A 18 -21.15 -0.84 2.68
N PRO A 19 -21.72 -0.61 1.50
CA PRO A 19 -20.93 -0.22 0.34
C PRO A 19 -20.28 1.12 0.62
N PHE A 20 -18.94 1.16 0.50
CA PHE A 20 -18.09 2.34 0.73
C PHE A 20 -18.29 3.48 -0.29
N ASP A 21 -19.48 3.59 -0.88
CA ASP A 21 -19.79 4.55 -1.94
C ASP A 21 -20.31 5.91 -1.43
N THR A 22 -20.34 6.12 -0.10
CA THR A 22 -20.87 7.39 0.45
C THR A 22 -19.79 8.39 0.85
N PHE A 23 -18.53 8.18 0.47
CA PHE A 23 -17.50 9.16 0.76
C PHE A 23 -17.64 10.36 -0.18
N LYS A 24 -18.02 11.53 0.38
CA LYS A 24 -17.86 12.81 -0.31
C LYS A 24 -16.36 13.09 -0.41
N PRO A 25 -15.77 13.19 -1.63
CA PRO A 25 -14.41 13.67 -1.77
C PRO A 25 -14.28 14.99 -1.01
N LEU A 26 -13.19 15.20 -0.31
CA LEU A 26 -12.86 16.53 0.22
C LEU A 26 -12.81 17.48 -0.98
N GLU A 27 -13.84 18.28 -1.14
CA GLU A 27 -13.95 19.23 -2.26
C GLU A 27 -12.91 20.34 -2.14
N ASP A 28 -12.38 20.53 -0.93
CA ASP A 28 -11.43 21.56 -0.62
C ASP A 28 -10.24 21.00 0.19
N TYR A 29 -9.05 21.07 -0.40
CA TYR A 29 -7.79 20.74 0.26
C TYR A 29 -7.13 21.95 0.94
N SER A 30 -7.78 23.10 0.99
CA SER A 30 -7.27 24.34 1.60
C SER A 30 -7.03 24.22 3.10
N ASN A 31 -7.63 23.21 3.76
CA ASN A 31 -7.42 22.94 5.17
C ASN A 31 -6.05 22.34 5.50
N PHE A 32 -5.29 21.89 4.49
CA PHE A 32 -3.94 21.35 4.70
C PHE A 32 -2.90 22.44 4.48
N ILE A 33 -2.18 22.78 5.55
CA ILE A 33 -1.04 23.70 5.46
C ILE A 33 0.14 22.94 4.87
N LEU A 34 0.52 23.29 3.64
CA LEU A 34 1.64 22.70 2.94
C LEU A 34 2.94 23.40 3.31
N ASN A 35 4.02 22.65 3.45
CA ASN A 35 5.35 23.21 3.41
C ASN A 35 5.80 23.44 1.96
N LYS A 36 6.90 24.18 1.78
CA LYS A 36 7.40 24.56 0.44
C LYS A 36 7.70 23.35 -0.47
N GLU A 37 8.17 22.24 0.09
CA GLU A 37 8.43 21.01 -0.66
C GLU A 37 7.12 20.41 -1.19
N GLN A 38 6.12 20.29 -0.31
CA GLN A 38 4.81 19.75 -0.65
C GLN A 38 4.10 20.63 -1.68
N GLU A 39 4.16 21.96 -1.54
CA GLU A 39 3.63 22.90 -2.54
C GLU A 39 4.26 22.67 -3.91
N ASN A 40 5.59 22.56 -3.95
CA ASN A 40 6.31 22.34 -5.21
C ASN A 40 5.91 21.01 -5.86
N ILE A 41 5.88 19.91 -5.10
CA ILE A 41 5.46 18.60 -5.62
C ILE A 41 4.01 18.64 -6.11
N PHE A 42 3.13 19.31 -5.37
CA PHE A 42 1.72 19.38 -5.75
C PHE A 42 1.54 20.18 -7.05
N GLN A 43 2.25 21.29 -7.22
CA GLN A 43 2.24 22.05 -8.48
C GLN A 43 2.78 21.20 -9.64
N GLN A 44 3.87 20.46 -9.45
CA GLN A 44 4.38 19.54 -10.46
C GLN A 44 3.36 18.45 -10.82
N ALA A 45 2.66 17.89 -9.82
CA ALA A 45 1.63 16.89 -10.04
C ALA A 45 0.46 17.45 -10.86
N ILE A 46 -0.03 18.66 -10.53
CA ILE A 46 -1.11 19.32 -11.29
C ILE A 46 -0.70 19.55 -12.75
N LEU A 47 0.53 20.05 -12.99
CA LEU A 47 1.04 20.27 -14.34
C LEU A 47 1.16 18.94 -15.12
N ALA A 48 1.69 17.88 -14.48
CA ALA A 48 1.77 16.56 -15.09
C ALA A 48 0.39 15.99 -15.44
N CYS A 49 -0.64 16.23 -14.62
CA CYS A 49 -2.00 15.77 -14.88
C CYS A 49 -2.59 16.40 -16.15
N GLN A 50 -2.23 17.65 -16.49
CA GLN A 50 -2.78 18.34 -17.66
C GLN A 50 -2.44 17.65 -18.99
N THR A 51 -1.30 16.94 -19.04
CA THR A 51 -0.80 16.28 -20.25
C THR A 51 -0.77 14.75 -20.11
N SER A 52 -1.29 14.22 -19.01
CA SER A 52 -1.25 12.78 -18.74
C SER A 52 -2.16 11.98 -19.68
N SER A 53 -1.66 10.89 -20.22
CA SER A 53 -2.45 9.89 -20.94
C SER A 53 -3.33 9.04 -20.01
N ASN A 54 -3.19 9.19 -18.70
CA ASN A 54 -3.92 8.42 -17.69
C ASN A 54 -5.19 9.13 -17.18
N GLN A 55 -5.60 10.23 -17.82
CA GLN A 55 -6.87 10.88 -17.52
C GLN A 55 -8.05 9.95 -17.85
N ALA A 56 -9.09 10.02 -17.03
CA ALA A 56 -10.35 9.28 -17.18
C ALA A 56 -10.20 7.75 -17.27
N LYS A 57 -9.08 7.19 -16.76
CA LYS A 57 -8.86 5.74 -16.69
C LYS A 57 -9.63 5.11 -15.53
N SER A 58 -10.11 3.88 -15.74
CA SER A 58 -10.64 3.04 -14.66
C SER A 58 -9.50 2.44 -13.85
N VAL A 59 -9.61 2.48 -12.52
CA VAL A 59 -8.53 2.07 -11.61
C VAL A 59 -9.05 1.08 -10.57
N GLY A 60 -8.43 -0.10 -10.49
CA GLY A 60 -8.63 -1.07 -9.42
C GLY A 60 -7.55 -0.94 -8.35
N VAL A 61 -7.93 -0.70 -7.09
CA VAL A 61 -6.98 -0.57 -5.97
C VAL A 61 -7.11 -1.75 -5.03
N PHE A 62 -6.01 -2.45 -4.79
CA PHE A 62 -5.91 -3.63 -3.93
C PHE A 62 -4.95 -3.37 -2.78
N GLY A 63 -5.20 -3.94 -1.62
CA GLY A 63 -4.28 -3.80 -0.48
C GLY A 63 -4.92 -4.10 0.86
N GLY A 64 -4.21 -3.72 1.91
CA GLY A 64 -4.65 -3.81 3.30
C GLY A 64 -5.41 -2.56 3.77
N SER A 65 -5.31 -2.29 5.07
CA SER A 65 -5.94 -1.11 5.70
C SER A 65 -5.49 0.21 5.08
N LEU A 66 -4.22 0.34 4.69
CA LEU A 66 -3.70 1.56 4.07
C LEU A 66 -4.45 1.97 2.80
N SER A 67 -4.99 1.01 2.05
CA SER A 67 -5.78 1.27 0.84
C SER A 67 -7.29 1.34 1.07
N SER A 68 -7.79 0.88 2.23
CA SER A 68 -9.23 0.71 2.50
C SER A 68 -9.78 1.58 3.62
N LEU A 69 -8.92 2.17 4.47
CA LEU A 69 -9.37 3.09 5.52
C LEU A 69 -10.07 4.32 4.93
N PRO A 70 -11.06 4.91 5.63
CA PRO A 70 -11.75 6.12 5.19
C PRO A 70 -10.77 7.24 4.81
N GLU A 71 -9.74 7.47 5.59
CA GLU A 71 -8.75 8.52 5.35
C GLU A 71 -7.97 8.32 4.04
N SER A 72 -7.85 7.07 3.54
CA SER A 72 -7.21 6.77 2.25
C SER A 72 -7.96 7.39 1.06
N GLN A 73 -9.23 7.79 1.27
CA GLN A 73 -10.02 8.49 0.25
C GLN A 73 -9.45 9.88 -0.07
N ILE A 74 -8.67 10.47 0.85
CA ILE A 74 -7.99 11.75 0.59
C ILE A 74 -7.03 11.61 -0.58
N ALA A 75 -6.14 10.61 -0.56
CA ALA A 75 -5.22 10.36 -1.66
C ALA A 75 -5.98 10.01 -2.95
N LYS A 76 -6.96 9.11 -2.88
CA LYS A 76 -7.79 8.72 -4.04
C LYS A 76 -8.65 9.88 -4.56
N GLY A 77 -9.07 10.79 -3.69
CA GLY A 77 -9.78 12.01 -4.06
C GLY A 77 -8.94 12.93 -4.92
N LEU A 78 -7.63 13.05 -4.64
CA LEU A 78 -6.70 13.77 -5.51
C LEU A 78 -6.65 13.14 -6.92
N TRP A 79 -6.56 11.81 -7.02
CA TRP A 79 -6.53 11.12 -8.31
C TRP A 79 -7.84 11.34 -9.10
N LYS A 80 -9.00 11.26 -8.41
CA LYS A 80 -10.31 11.56 -9.02
C LYS A 80 -10.39 13.02 -9.50
N LYS A 81 -9.93 13.97 -8.69
CA LYS A 81 -10.04 15.40 -8.97
C LYS A 81 -9.16 15.84 -10.15
N TYR A 82 -7.91 15.38 -10.21
CA TYR A 82 -6.92 15.90 -11.17
C TYR A 82 -6.67 14.98 -12.38
N LEU A 83 -6.93 13.69 -12.26
CA LEU A 83 -6.82 12.71 -13.35
C LEU A 83 -8.19 12.18 -13.81
N TYR A 84 -9.28 12.61 -13.17
CA TYR A 84 -10.65 12.16 -13.49
C TYR A 84 -10.81 10.63 -13.45
N MET A 85 -10.02 9.95 -12.64
CA MET A 85 -10.00 8.49 -12.55
C MET A 85 -11.31 7.95 -11.95
N ASP A 86 -11.84 6.86 -12.55
CA ASP A 86 -12.89 6.04 -11.95
C ASP A 86 -12.25 4.97 -11.07
N ILE A 87 -12.35 5.12 -9.74
CA ILE A 87 -11.60 4.29 -8.79
C ILE A 87 -12.52 3.32 -8.08
N LYS A 88 -12.21 2.01 -8.21
CA LYS A 88 -12.81 0.95 -7.41
C LYS A 88 -11.79 0.37 -6.43
N THR A 89 -12.09 0.45 -5.14
CA THR A 89 -11.27 -0.13 -4.08
C THR A 89 -11.73 -1.54 -3.76
N TYR A 90 -10.82 -2.50 -3.82
CA TYR A 90 -10.99 -3.90 -3.41
C TYR A 90 -10.28 -4.19 -2.09
N GLY A 91 -9.46 -3.23 -1.62
CA GLY A 91 -8.67 -3.36 -0.42
C GLY A 91 -9.51 -3.68 0.82
N MET A 92 -8.92 -4.45 1.72
CA MET A 92 -9.56 -4.91 2.95
C MET A 92 -8.56 -4.89 4.10
N GLY A 93 -8.93 -4.32 5.23
CA GLY A 93 -8.06 -4.29 6.41
C GLY A 93 -7.51 -5.67 6.77
N GLY A 94 -6.24 -5.74 7.17
CA GLY A 94 -5.55 -6.98 7.50
C GLY A 94 -5.07 -7.82 6.32
N SER A 95 -5.21 -7.36 5.07
CA SER A 95 -4.76 -8.12 3.90
C SER A 95 -3.28 -7.95 3.62
N GLY A 96 -2.55 -9.07 3.52
CA GLY A 96 -1.22 -9.18 2.93
C GLY A 96 -1.28 -9.84 1.55
N PHE A 97 -0.14 -10.05 0.92
CA PHE A 97 -0.06 -10.73 -0.39
C PHE A 97 -0.17 -12.24 -0.29
N ALA A 98 0.38 -12.85 0.79
CA ALA A 98 0.42 -14.30 0.93
C ALA A 98 -0.98 -14.92 1.15
N THR A 99 -1.19 -16.13 0.61
CA THR A 99 -2.46 -16.86 0.78
C THR A 99 -2.75 -17.33 2.20
N THR A 100 -1.73 -17.38 3.06
CA THR A 100 -1.85 -17.84 4.46
C THR A 100 -2.50 -16.81 5.38
N THR A 101 -2.68 -15.57 4.95
CA THR A 101 -3.44 -14.57 5.69
C THR A 101 -4.94 -14.84 5.54
N GLN A 102 -5.73 -14.65 6.62
CA GLN A 102 -7.20 -14.82 6.56
C GLN A 102 -7.84 -13.95 5.48
N ARG A 103 -7.28 -12.77 5.27
CA ARG A 103 -7.63 -11.83 4.21
C ARG A 103 -6.37 -11.60 3.39
N ASN A 104 -6.43 -11.81 2.09
CA ASN A 104 -5.26 -11.65 1.23
C ASN A 104 -5.62 -10.93 -0.07
N ILE A 105 -4.61 -10.27 -0.63
CA ILE A 105 -4.75 -9.48 -1.84
C ILE A 105 -5.03 -10.38 -3.05
N GLN A 106 -4.56 -11.63 -3.05
CA GLN A 106 -4.84 -12.60 -4.12
C GLN A 106 -6.34 -12.83 -4.30
N SER A 107 -7.09 -12.95 -3.18
CA SER A 107 -8.55 -13.11 -3.24
C SER A 107 -9.27 -11.85 -3.74
N GLN A 108 -8.74 -10.66 -3.44
CA GLN A 108 -9.26 -9.40 -3.98
C GLN A 108 -9.07 -9.35 -5.50
N VAL A 109 -7.86 -9.67 -5.97
CA VAL A 109 -7.53 -9.73 -7.40
C VAL A 109 -8.41 -10.72 -8.14
N ASN A 110 -8.67 -11.91 -7.56
CA ASN A 110 -9.53 -12.91 -8.19
C ASN A 110 -10.97 -12.42 -8.41
N LYS A 111 -11.49 -11.58 -7.51
CA LYS A 111 -12.84 -10.98 -7.58
C LYS A 111 -12.91 -9.72 -8.45
N ALA A 112 -11.79 -9.14 -8.82
CA ALA A 112 -11.75 -7.88 -9.54
C ALA A 112 -12.28 -8.00 -10.98
N GLY A 113 -12.92 -6.93 -11.43
CA GLY A 113 -13.26 -6.70 -12.83
C GLY A 113 -12.07 -6.24 -13.66
N LYS A 114 -12.33 -5.89 -14.92
CA LYS A 114 -11.33 -5.26 -15.81
C LYS A 114 -11.21 -3.78 -15.44
N HIS A 115 -9.96 -3.31 -15.39
CA HIS A 115 -9.58 -1.90 -15.23
C HIS A 115 -8.41 -1.57 -16.14
N ASP A 116 -8.25 -0.29 -16.48
CA ASP A 116 -7.12 0.19 -17.28
C ASP A 116 -5.83 0.21 -16.46
N ILE A 117 -5.96 0.53 -15.17
CA ILE A 117 -4.84 0.59 -14.23
C ILE A 117 -5.17 -0.25 -12.99
N TYR A 118 -4.22 -1.04 -12.54
CA TYR A 118 -4.30 -1.77 -11.29
C TYR A 118 -3.20 -1.32 -10.35
N ILE A 119 -3.57 -0.96 -9.11
CA ILE A 119 -2.65 -0.55 -8.06
C ILE A 119 -2.59 -1.63 -6.98
N LEU A 120 -1.45 -2.29 -6.84
CA LEU A 120 -1.13 -3.17 -5.73
C LEU A 120 -0.50 -2.33 -4.62
N TRP A 121 -1.26 -2.00 -3.59
CA TRP A 121 -0.79 -1.16 -2.48
C TRP A 121 -0.35 -2.04 -1.30
N ALA A 122 0.96 -2.20 -1.16
CA ALA A 122 1.55 -3.03 -0.12
C ALA A 122 1.27 -2.47 1.29
N SER A 123 1.31 -3.36 2.27
CA SER A 123 1.03 -3.06 3.67
C SER A 123 2.00 -3.81 4.59
N THR A 124 1.86 -3.59 5.91
CA THR A 124 2.64 -4.29 6.94
C THR A 124 2.17 -5.71 7.21
N ASN A 125 1.06 -6.16 6.61
CA ASN A 125 0.35 -7.35 7.09
C ASN A 125 1.12 -8.67 6.91
N ASP A 126 1.86 -8.84 5.81
CA ASP A 126 2.71 -10.04 5.65
C ASP A 126 3.81 -10.05 6.71
N TYR A 127 4.45 -8.89 6.95
CA TYR A 127 5.47 -8.73 7.97
C TYR A 127 4.93 -9.04 9.37
N THR A 128 3.84 -8.39 9.78
CA THR A 128 3.27 -8.55 11.13
C THR A 128 2.69 -9.94 11.38
N ALA A 129 2.29 -10.65 10.33
CA ALA A 129 1.85 -12.04 10.41
C ALA A 129 3.00 -13.06 10.38
N GLY A 130 4.26 -12.62 10.25
CA GLY A 130 5.41 -13.50 10.19
C GLY A 130 5.43 -14.38 8.93
N ILE A 131 4.88 -13.88 7.83
CA ILE A 131 4.88 -14.55 6.53
C ILE A 131 6.30 -14.52 5.95
N PRO A 132 6.81 -15.62 5.39
CA PRO A 132 8.11 -15.61 4.70
C PRO A 132 8.12 -14.59 3.55
N ILE A 133 9.22 -13.84 3.42
CA ILE A 133 9.38 -12.89 2.32
C ILE A 133 9.34 -13.62 0.97
N GLY A 134 10.08 -14.73 0.85
CA GLY A 134 10.29 -15.44 -0.40
C GLY A 134 11.32 -14.77 -1.30
N GLU A 135 11.49 -15.33 -2.50
CA GLU A 135 12.37 -14.79 -3.52
C GLU A 135 11.56 -14.06 -4.61
N ALA A 136 12.15 -13.06 -5.25
CA ALA A 136 11.48 -12.33 -6.33
C ALA A 136 11.04 -13.24 -7.49
N THR A 137 11.67 -14.41 -7.63
CA THR A 137 11.33 -15.45 -8.60
C THR A 137 10.22 -16.42 -8.16
N ASP A 138 9.75 -16.34 -6.91
CA ASP A 138 8.66 -17.19 -6.42
C ASP A 138 7.38 -16.96 -7.24
N TYR A 139 6.74 -18.03 -7.66
CA TYR A 139 5.53 -18.03 -8.49
C TYR A 139 5.71 -17.27 -9.82
N THR A 140 6.78 -17.56 -10.52
CA THR A 140 7.08 -17.00 -11.85
C THR A 140 7.35 -18.14 -12.85
N GLU A 141 7.70 -17.79 -14.09
CA GLU A 141 8.14 -18.77 -15.08
C GLU A 141 9.42 -19.53 -14.67
N TYR A 142 10.25 -18.92 -13.81
CA TYR A 142 11.51 -19.52 -13.33
C TYR A 142 11.28 -20.73 -12.43
N ASP A 143 10.17 -20.80 -11.72
CA ASP A 143 9.78 -21.95 -10.88
C ASP A 143 8.58 -22.72 -11.44
N GLY A 144 8.16 -22.41 -12.68
CA GLY A 144 7.00 -23.02 -13.34
C GLY A 144 5.67 -22.63 -12.70
N TYR A 145 5.62 -21.48 -12.02
CA TYR A 145 4.44 -21.02 -11.28
C TYR A 145 4.05 -21.98 -10.15
N ASP A 146 5.02 -22.34 -9.31
CA ASP A 146 4.84 -23.25 -8.18
C ASP A 146 3.80 -22.69 -7.19
N GLU A 147 2.63 -23.34 -7.11
CA GLU A 147 1.50 -22.92 -6.27
C GLU A 147 1.86 -22.87 -4.78
N THR A 148 2.86 -23.63 -4.32
CA THR A 148 3.31 -23.62 -2.92
C THR A 148 3.97 -22.29 -2.56
N LYS A 149 4.56 -21.61 -3.52
CA LYS A 149 5.24 -20.32 -3.37
C LYS A 149 4.29 -19.14 -3.15
N ARG A 150 3.01 -19.28 -3.45
CA ARG A 150 1.98 -18.27 -3.16
C ARG A 150 1.81 -17.96 -1.67
N THR A 151 2.41 -18.74 -0.82
CA THR A 151 2.42 -18.56 0.64
C THR A 151 3.49 -17.58 1.11
N THR A 152 4.37 -17.10 0.23
CA THR A 152 5.36 -16.05 0.50
C THR A 152 4.82 -14.67 0.05
N GLN A 153 5.41 -13.57 0.55
CA GLN A 153 5.06 -12.23 0.07
C GLN A 153 5.33 -12.10 -1.43
N CYS A 154 6.55 -12.47 -1.87
CA CYS A 154 6.95 -12.34 -3.27
C CYS A 154 6.07 -13.19 -4.21
N GLY A 155 5.83 -14.45 -3.86
CA GLY A 155 4.96 -15.32 -4.65
C GLY A 155 3.53 -14.79 -4.72
N GLY A 156 3.03 -14.21 -3.63
CA GLY A 156 1.73 -13.55 -3.62
C GLY A 156 1.65 -12.32 -4.53
N ILE A 157 2.71 -11.49 -4.57
CA ILE A 157 2.82 -10.34 -5.49
C ILE A 157 2.80 -10.84 -6.93
N ASN A 158 3.65 -11.80 -7.28
CA ASN A 158 3.78 -12.33 -8.63
C ASN A 158 2.48 -13.01 -9.10
N TYR A 159 1.79 -13.74 -8.20
CA TYR A 159 0.47 -14.28 -8.49
C TYR A 159 -0.53 -13.16 -8.86
N CYS A 160 -0.58 -12.08 -8.07
CA CYS A 160 -1.47 -10.96 -8.34
C CYS A 160 -1.19 -10.34 -9.71
N ILE A 161 0.07 -10.08 -10.04
CA ILE A 161 0.48 -9.50 -11.32
C ILE A 161 0.05 -10.41 -12.48
N LYS A 162 0.37 -11.71 -12.40
CA LYS A 162 -0.03 -12.69 -13.41
C LYS A 162 -1.54 -12.69 -13.63
N LYS A 163 -2.32 -12.74 -12.54
CA LYS A 163 -3.79 -12.77 -12.63
C LYS A 163 -4.39 -11.49 -13.21
N LEU A 164 -3.81 -10.34 -12.91
CA LEU A 164 -4.26 -9.06 -13.47
C LEU A 164 -3.97 -8.96 -14.97
N ARG A 165 -2.80 -9.42 -15.43
CA ARG A 165 -2.46 -9.53 -16.87
C ARG A 165 -3.38 -10.48 -17.60
N GLU A 166 -3.75 -11.61 -16.99
CA GLU A 166 -4.74 -12.54 -17.55
C GLU A 166 -6.12 -11.89 -17.73
N LYS A 167 -6.53 -10.99 -16.82
CA LYS A 167 -7.82 -10.27 -16.90
C LYS A 167 -7.83 -9.18 -17.96
N ASN A 168 -6.75 -8.43 -18.06
CA ASN A 168 -6.60 -7.36 -19.04
C ASN A 168 -5.12 -7.26 -19.46
N PRO A 169 -4.73 -7.86 -20.61
CA PRO A 169 -3.34 -7.83 -21.07
C PRO A 169 -2.79 -6.41 -21.34
N ASP A 170 -3.66 -5.46 -21.66
CA ASP A 170 -3.28 -4.09 -22.04
C ASP A 170 -3.28 -3.14 -20.82
N CYS A 171 -3.49 -3.65 -19.60
CA CYS A 171 -3.53 -2.83 -18.42
C CYS A 171 -2.14 -2.36 -17.96
N ILE A 172 -2.11 -1.24 -17.30
CA ILE A 172 -0.97 -0.84 -16.48
C ILE A 172 -1.14 -1.46 -15.09
N ILE A 173 -0.15 -2.20 -14.62
CA ILE A 173 -0.09 -2.66 -13.24
C ILE A 173 1.04 -1.90 -12.56
N CYS A 174 0.78 -1.28 -11.41
CA CYS A 174 1.82 -0.65 -10.61
C CYS A 174 1.79 -1.14 -9.17
N LEU A 175 2.97 -1.18 -8.56
CA LEU A 175 3.14 -1.53 -7.15
C LEU A 175 3.46 -0.26 -6.36
N PHE A 176 2.68 0.01 -5.31
CA PHE A 176 3.04 0.97 -4.26
C PHE A 176 3.67 0.18 -3.12
N THR A 177 4.95 0.42 -2.84
CA THR A 177 5.66 -0.28 -1.77
C THR A 177 5.07 0.06 -0.40
N SER A 178 5.46 -0.69 0.62
CA SER A 178 5.09 -0.38 1.99
C SER A 178 5.60 0.99 2.41
N LEU A 179 4.85 1.65 3.30
CA LEU A 179 5.25 2.89 3.97
C LEU A 179 6.20 2.56 5.13
N LYS A 180 6.93 3.55 5.64
CA LYS A 180 7.69 3.42 6.88
C LYS A 180 6.79 2.98 8.03
N PHE A 181 7.39 2.34 9.02
CA PHE A 181 6.73 1.84 10.20
C PHE A 181 7.50 2.24 11.46
N PHE A 182 6.83 2.96 12.36
CA PHE A 182 7.44 3.53 13.57
C PHE A 182 7.10 2.76 14.85
N GLY A 183 6.24 1.74 14.77
CA GLY A 183 5.80 0.94 15.93
C GLY A 183 4.85 1.66 16.89
N ILE A 184 4.22 0.89 17.78
CA ILE A 184 3.17 1.37 18.68
C ILE A 184 3.66 2.44 19.67
N ASN A 185 4.93 2.40 20.04
CA ASN A 185 5.51 3.34 21.01
C ASN A 185 6.40 4.42 20.39
N ALA A 186 6.57 4.41 19.07
CA ALA A 186 7.31 5.38 18.26
C ALA A 186 8.72 5.79 18.77
N ASN A 187 9.22 5.11 19.77
CA ASN A 187 10.55 5.38 20.35
C ASN A 187 11.68 4.82 19.47
N GLU A 188 11.33 4.01 18.47
CA GLU A 188 12.28 3.36 17.58
C GLU A 188 11.73 3.30 16.16
N ASP A 189 12.60 3.47 15.17
CA ASP A 189 12.29 3.21 13.77
C ASP A 189 12.35 1.69 13.54
N TYR A 190 11.23 1.00 13.79
CA TYR A 190 11.13 -0.45 13.62
C TYR A 190 11.23 -0.89 12.17
N GLY A 191 11.21 0.04 11.23
CA GLY A 191 11.35 -0.32 9.83
C GLY A 191 12.65 -1.03 9.52
N TYR A 192 13.75 -0.63 10.15
CA TYR A 192 15.08 -1.20 9.96
C TYR A 192 15.45 -2.27 10.98
N LYS A 193 14.66 -2.44 12.03
CA LYS A 193 14.90 -3.44 13.06
C LYS A 193 13.88 -4.57 12.96
N ILE A 194 14.28 -5.75 13.38
CA ILE A 194 13.36 -6.86 13.57
C ILE A 194 12.51 -6.54 14.80
N MET A 195 11.20 -6.50 14.61
CA MET A 195 10.30 -6.25 15.74
C MET A 195 10.42 -7.37 16.79
N PRO A 196 10.53 -7.03 18.07
CA PRO A 196 10.57 -8.02 19.15
C PRO A 196 9.16 -8.58 19.43
N ILE A 197 8.45 -9.03 18.41
CA ILE A 197 7.14 -9.67 18.57
C ILE A 197 7.36 -11.18 18.52
N SER A 198 6.72 -11.91 19.42
CA SER A 198 6.79 -13.37 19.51
C SER A 198 6.35 -14.11 18.24
N THR A 199 5.69 -13.43 17.32
CA THR A 199 5.25 -13.95 16.02
C THR A 199 6.30 -13.78 14.90
N HIS A 200 7.34 -12.95 15.10
CA HIS A 200 8.40 -12.75 14.12
C HIS A 200 9.35 -13.94 14.06
N LYS A 201 8.99 -14.91 13.25
CA LYS A 201 9.79 -16.14 13.03
C LYS A 201 10.74 -16.04 11.85
N THR A 202 10.66 -14.98 11.05
CA THR A 202 11.41 -14.90 9.79
C THR A 202 12.82 -14.33 9.95
N GLY A 203 13.08 -13.59 11.05
CA GLY A 203 14.38 -12.97 11.28
C GLY A 203 14.68 -11.75 10.38
N ASN A 204 13.72 -11.28 9.58
CA ASN A 204 13.88 -10.18 8.66
C ASN A 204 13.29 -8.88 9.23
N SER A 205 13.83 -7.73 8.83
CA SER A 205 13.27 -6.41 9.09
C SER A 205 12.12 -6.10 8.13
N PHE A 206 11.28 -5.13 8.46
CA PHE A 206 10.24 -4.68 7.54
C PHE A 206 10.80 -3.98 6.30
N TYR A 207 11.97 -3.36 6.43
CA TYR A 207 12.69 -2.78 5.29
C TYR A 207 13.05 -3.85 4.25
N GLU A 208 13.52 -5.04 4.68
CA GLU A 208 13.81 -6.14 3.76
C GLU A 208 12.57 -6.61 3.00
N TYR A 209 11.39 -6.63 3.65
CA TYR A 209 10.11 -6.88 2.96
C TYR A 209 9.84 -5.85 1.86
N THR A 210 10.13 -4.58 2.13
CA THR A 210 9.92 -3.50 1.16
C THR A 210 10.90 -3.58 -0.01
N GLU A 211 12.17 -3.90 0.24
CA GLU A 211 13.15 -4.12 -0.83
C GLU A 211 12.76 -5.29 -1.75
N LYS A 212 12.27 -6.38 -1.19
CA LYS A 212 11.78 -7.51 -2.00
C LYS A 212 10.53 -7.17 -2.82
N GLN A 213 9.68 -6.25 -2.37
CA GLN A 213 8.57 -5.74 -3.19
C GLN A 213 9.10 -5.03 -4.44
N LYS A 214 10.18 -4.24 -4.32
CA LYS A 214 10.84 -3.57 -5.45
C LYS A 214 11.49 -4.57 -6.40
N GLU A 215 12.16 -5.60 -5.87
CA GLU A 215 12.74 -6.67 -6.69
C GLU A 215 11.66 -7.39 -7.52
N CYS A 216 10.50 -7.71 -6.91
CA CYS A 216 9.36 -8.28 -7.64
C CYS A 216 8.88 -7.35 -8.77
N ALA A 217 8.70 -6.05 -8.47
CA ALA A 217 8.27 -5.09 -9.48
C ALA A 217 9.27 -4.98 -10.63
N THR A 218 10.56 -4.96 -10.32
CA THR A 218 11.64 -4.91 -11.33
C THR A 218 11.64 -6.17 -12.19
N LEU A 219 11.58 -7.36 -11.57
CA LEU A 219 11.54 -8.63 -12.29
C LEU A 219 10.31 -8.71 -13.22
N GLN A 220 9.17 -8.25 -12.74
CA GLN A 220 7.91 -8.24 -13.48
C GLN A 220 7.79 -7.06 -14.47
N GLN A 221 8.78 -6.18 -14.53
CA GLN A 221 8.79 -4.98 -15.39
C GLN A 221 7.53 -4.13 -15.24
N ILE A 222 7.11 -3.90 -13.99
CA ILE A 222 5.98 -3.01 -13.68
C ILE A 222 6.48 -1.74 -12.98
N PRO A 223 5.81 -0.59 -13.21
CA PRO A 223 6.09 0.64 -12.47
C PRO A 223 5.98 0.42 -10.95
N CYS A 224 6.95 0.94 -10.22
CA CYS A 224 6.99 0.86 -8.76
C CYS A 224 7.05 2.26 -8.14
N PHE A 225 6.10 2.57 -7.27
CA PHE A 225 6.13 3.78 -6.46
C PHE A 225 6.72 3.46 -5.09
N GLU A 226 7.96 3.90 -4.88
CA GLU A 226 8.75 3.63 -3.68
C GLU A 226 8.33 4.55 -2.53
N GLN A 227 7.25 4.20 -1.83
CA GLN A 227 6.68 5.02 -0.75
C GLN A 227 7.64 5.17 0.43
N TRP A 228 8.39 4.12 0.75
CA TRP A 228 9.39 4.15 1.83
C TRP A 228 10.46 5.22 1.59
N ILE A 229 11.09 5.17 0.41
CA ILE A 229 12.15 6.13 0.03
C ILE A 229 11.59 7.56 0.00
N GLY A 230 10.37 7.76 -0.49
CA GLY A 230 9.71 9.05 -0.46
C GLY A 230 9.52 9.65 0.94
N GLN A 231 9.68 8.84 2.00
CA GLN A 231 9.61 9.27 3.39
C GLN A 231 10.99 9.32 4.06
N GLU A 232 12.03 8.79 3.41
CA GLU A 232 13.38 8.68 3.98
C GLU A 232 13.98 10.05 4.28
N GLY A 233 14.51 10.22 5.49
CA GLY A 233 15.05 11.49 5.97
C GLY A 233 14.03 12.60 6.25
N ARG A 234 12.82 12.51 5.68
CA ARG A 234 11.75 13.49 5.84
C ARG A 234 10.83 13.17 7.01
N ILE A 235 10.40 11.91 7.12
CA ILE A 235 9.59 11.42 8.24
C ILE A 235 10.46 10.51 9.09
N THR A 236 10.66 10.92 10.33
CA THR A 236 11.50 10.25 11.32
C THR A 236 10.69 9.91 12.56
N GLN A 237 11.25 9.15 13.46
CA GLN A 237 10.67 8.87 14.79
C GLN A 237 10.37 10.12 15.62
N TYR A 238 10.97 11.27 15.29
CA TYR A 238 10.80 12.52 16.02
C TYR A 238 9.70 13.43 15.46
N ASN A 239 9.30 13.22 14.19
CA ASN A 239 8.34 14.09 13.52
C ASN A 239 7.22 13.33 12.77
N TYR A 240 7.01 12.03 13.05
CA TYR A 240 6.03 11.20 12.34
C TYR A 240 4.57 11.53 12.69
N GLN A 241 4.30 12.06 13.89
CA GLN A 241 2.94 12.25 14.44
C GLN A 241 1.97 13.00 13.52
N PRO A 242 2.35 14.08 12.80
CA PRO A 242 1.43 14.70 11.84
C PRO A 242 1.00 13.76 10.71
N TYR A 243 1.84 12.81 10.34
CA TYR A 243 1.64 11.90 9.20
C TYR A 243 1.03 10.56 9.59
N TYR A 244 1.27 10.10 10.80
CA TYR A 244 0.84 8.78 11.27
C TYR A 244 0.00 8.88 12.53
N LYS A 245 -0.94 7.95 12.68
CA LYS A 245 -1.69 7.73 13.91
C LYS A 245 -0.75 7.21 15.02
N ASN A 246 -1.25 7.14 16.24
CA ASN A 246 -0.47 6.69 17.40
C ASN A 246 0.06 5.25 17.29
N ASP A 247 -0.50 4.44 16.41
CA ASP A 247 -0.02 3.07 16.15
C ASP A 247 1.26 3.02 15.29
N GLY A 248 1.68 4.15 14.72
CA GLY A 248 2.92 4.30 13.97
C GLY A 248 2.93 3.67 12.57
N TYR A 249 1.80 3.18 12.06
CA TYR A 249 1.70 2.62 10.70
C TYR A 249 0.45 3.03 9.92
N HIS A 250 -0.66 3.36 10.56
CA HIS A 250 -1.79 3.97 9.88
C HIS A 250 -1.57 5.48 9.74
N MET A 251 -1.87 6.00 8.57
CA MET A 251 -1.70 7.42 8.30
C MET A 251 -2.88 8.24 8.84
N THR A 252 -2.59 9.48 9.21
CA THR A 252 -3.58 10.53 9.43
C THR A 252 -4.12 11.04 8.09
N GLU A 253 -5.13 11.89 8.12
CA GLU A 253 -5.61 12.61 6.93
C GLU A 253 -4.48 13.40 6.26
N TYR A 254 -3.67 14.11 7.06
CA TYR A 254 -2.51 14.84 6.56
C TYR A 254 -1.46 13.91 5.92
N GLY A 255 -1.22 12.74 6.52
CA GLY A 255 -0.34 11.73 5.94
C GLY A 255 -0.84 11.21 4.60
N TYR A 256 -2.14 10.93 4.48
CA TYR A 256 -2.74 10.53 3.20
C TYR A 256 -2.74 11.66 2.16
N PHE A 257 -2.85 12.90 2.58
CA PHE A 257 -2.70 14.03 1.66
C PHE A 257 -1.27 14.13 1.14
N ASP A 258 -0.26 14.09 2.03
CA ASP A 258 1.16 14.16 1.67
C ASP A 258 1.57 13.05 0.69
N ILE A 259 1.22 11.79 1.01
CA ILE A 259 1.54 10.68 0.10
C ILE A 259 0.70 10.76 -1.19
N GLY A 260 -0.54 11.24 -1.09
CA GLY A 260 -1.47 11.37 -2.20
C GLY A 260 -0.99 12.32 -3.29
N ILE A 261 -0.38 13.46 -2.95
CA ILE A 261 0.21 14.37 -3.95
C ILE A 261 1.40 13.74 -4.70
N ARG A 262 2.18 12.91 -4.03
CA ARG A 262 3.31 12.16 -4.62
C ARG A 262 2.81 11.01 -5.49
N GLN A 263 1.81 10.29 -5.04
CA GLN A 263 1.13 9.26 -5.83
C GLN A 263 0.46 9.86 -7.07
N LEU A 264 -0.15 11.05 -6.95
CA LEU A 264 -0.74 11.78 -8.08
C LEU A 264 0.30 12.08 -9.16
N LEU A 265 1.47 12.60 -8.75
CA LEU A 265 2.57 12.87 -9.68
C LEU A 265 3.03 11.58 -10.38
N PHE A 266 3.23 10.50 -9.62
CA PHE A 266 3.59 9.20 -10.18
C PHE A 266 2.56 8.69 -11.17
N LEU A 267 1.27 8.69 -10.81
CA LEU A 267 0.19 8.21 -11.67
C LEU A 267 0.03 9.06 -12.94
N ALA A 268 0.26 10.37 -12.86
CA ALA A 268 0.22 11.25 -14.02
C ALA A 268 1.35 10.96 -15.03
N GLN A 269 2.46 10.39 -14.58
CA GLN A 269 3.66 10.11 -15.38
C GLN A 269 3.74 8.65 -15.87
N LEU A 270 2.84 7.75 -15.48
CA LEU A 270 2.81 6.37 -15.96
C LEU A 270 2.65 6.33 -17.49
N LYS A 271 3.41 5.42 -18.11
CA LYS A 271 3.39 5.20 -19.57
C LYS A 271 2.96 3.77 -19.88
#